data_6654cf8e56a8e6d0dfe91494454935ef
#
_entry.id   6654cf8e56a8e6d0dfe91494454935ef
#
_cell.length_a   1.000
_cell.length_b   1.000
_cell.length_c   1.000
_cell.angle_alpha   90.00
_cell.angle_beta   90.00
_cell.angle_gamma   90.00
#
_symmetry.space_group_name_H-M   'P 1'
#
loop_
_entity.id
_entity.type
_entity.pdbx_description
1 polymer ?
#
loop_
_entity_poly.entity_id
_entity_poly.type
_entity_poly.pdbx_seq_one_letter_code
_entity_poly.pdbx_strand_id
1 'polypeptide(L)' 'MTYVGFSANPELRFLFHNQKATKGWTVRHRPWILVESFPFQDKKQAMEKEKYFKSGAGRDEIQRILKAKGLKS' A
#
# COMPACT_ATOMS: atom_id res chain seq x y z
N MET A 1 6.37 8.37 1.63
CA MET A 1 6.90 7.00 1.67
C MET A 1 5.74 6.01 1.65
N THR A 2 5.88 4.94 0.90
CA THR A 2 4.81 3.95 0.72
C THR A 2 5.29 2.58 1.17
N TYR A 3 4.43 1.86 1.89
CA TYR A 3 4.72 0.51 2.34
C TYR A 3 3.80 -0.47 1.61
N VAL A 4 4.36 -1.57 1.12
CA VAL A 4 3.61 -2.64 0.48
C VAL A 4 3.78 -3.90 1.32
N GLY A 5 2.68 -4.50 1.72
CA GLY A 5 2.76 -5.69 2.56
C GLY A 5 1.53 -6.56 2.44
N PHE A 6 1.53 -7.67 3.17
CA PHE A 6 0.43 -8.63 3.17
C PHE A 6 -0.44 -8.49 4.41
N SER A 7 -1.72 -8.74 4.23
CA SER A 7 -2.61 -8.96 5.36
C SER A 7 -2.63 -10.45 5.72
N ALA A 8 -3.45 -10.82 6.71
CA ALA A 8 -3.61 -12.21 7.12
C ALA A 8 -4.12 -13.08 5.98
N ASN A 9 -4.95 -12.53 5.09
CA ASN A 9 -5.40 -13.19 3.88
C ASN A 9 -4.49 -12.81 2.71
N PRO A 10 -4.51 -13.56 1.60
CA PRO A 10 -3.69 -13.19 0.43
C PRO A 10 -4.18 -11.88 -0.18
N GLU A 11 -3.72 -10.79 0.39
CA GLU A 11 -4.13 -9.45 0.01
C GLU A 11 -2.95 -8.51 0.15
N LEU A 12 -2.67 -7.75 -0.91
CA LEU A 12 -1.66 -6.70 -0.85
C LEU A 12 -2.30 -5.41 -0.38
N ARG A 13 -1.59 -4.71 0.48
CA ARG A 13 -2.03 -3.41 0.99
C ARG A 13 -0.95 -2.38 0.75
N PHE A 14 -1.35 -1.23 0.22
CA PHE A 14 -0.46 -0.09 0.07
C PHE A 14 -0.77 0.91 1.17
N LEU A 15 0.20 1.12 2.03
CA LEU A 15 0.04 2.06 3.14
C LEU A 15 0.95 3.26 2.89
N PHE A 16 0.39 4.43 3.01
CA PHE A 16 1.11 5.68 2.83
C PHE A 16 1.49 6.25 4.19
N HIS A 17 2.77 6.56 4.37
CA HIS A 17 3.26 7.16 5.60
C HIS A 17 2.86 8.63 5.64
N ASN A 18 2.08 9.00 6.67
CA ASN A 18 1.64 10.37 6.83
C ASN A 18 1.64 10.73 8.31
N GLN A 19 2.63 11.51 8.70
CA GLN A 19 2.81 11.91 10.09
C GLN A 19 1.69 12.81 10.61
N LYS A 20 0.95 13.43 9.70
CA LYS A 20 -0.14 14.32 10.08
C LYS A 20 -1.48 13.60 10.24
N ALA A 21 -1.55 12.35 9.85
CA ALA A 21 -2.77 11.57 9.99
C ALA A 21 -2.94 11.18 11.46
N THR A 22 -4.03 11.60 12.06
CA THR A 22 -4.22 11.43 13.49
C THR A 22 -5.60 10.88 13.88
N LYS A 23 -6.49 10.61 12.92
CA LYS A 23 -7.84 10.22 13.25
C LYS A 23 -8.25 8.91 12.60
N GLY A 24 -9.30 8.31 13.12
CA GLY A 24 -9.89 7.11 12.57
C GLY A 24 -8.95 5.92 12.71
N TRP A 25 -8.88 5.10 11.68
CA TRP A 25 -8.06 3.92 11.77
C TRP A 25 -6.56 4.24 11.76
N THR A 26 -6.17 5.48 11.50
CA THR A 26 -4.77 5.86 11.63
C THR A 26 -4.27 5.71 13.06
N VAL A 27 -5.16 5.69 14.03
CA VAL A 27 -4.81 5.39 15.42
C VAL A 27 -4.19 3.99 15.50
N ARG A 28 -4.72 3.05 14.72
CA ARG A 28 -4.20 1.69 14.65
C ARG A 28 -2.96 1.57 13.77
N HIS A 29 -2.93 2.33 12.69
CA HIS A 29 -1.95 2.15 11.62
C HIS A 29 -0.96 3.29 11.52
N ARG A 30 -0.93 4.16 12.56
CA ARG A 30 -0.01 5.28 12.47
C ARG A 30 1.43 4.82 12.37
N PRO A 31 2.18 5.58 11.60
CA PRO A 31 1.76 6.76 10.85
C PRO A 31 1.25 6.43 9.44
N TRP A 32 0.75 5.23 9.22
CA TRP A 32 0.39 4.73 7.90
C TRP A 32 -1.09 4.87 7.62
N ILE A 33 -1.42 5.24 6.39
CA ILE A 33 -2.80 5.34 5.89
C ILE A 33 -2.97 4.33 4.77
N LEU A 34 -4.06 3.57 4.81
CA LEU A 34 -4.35 2.62 3.74
C LEU A 34 -4.72 3.38 2.47
N VAL A 35 -3.94 3.19 1.41
CA VAL A 35 -4.17 3.82 0.12
C VAL A 35 -5.01 2.90 -0.77
N GLU A 36 -4.62 1.64 -0.84
CA GLU A 36 -5.27 0.69 -1.73
C GLU A 36 -4.98 -0.72 -1.25
N SER A 37 -5.89 -1.66 -1.54
CA SER A 37 -5.65 -3.06 -1.27
C SER A 37 -6.18 -3.88 -2.43
N PHE A 38 -5.50 -4.99 -2.72
CA PHE A 38 -5.86 -5.89 -3.81
C PHE A 38 -5.95 -7.31 -3.29
N PRO A 39 -7.12 -7.94 -3.40
CA PRO A 39 -7.23 -9.35 -3.05
C PRO A 39 -6.64 -10.23 -4.15
N PHE A 40 -6.06 -11.35 -3.77
CA PHE A 40 -5.51 -12.33 -4.68
C PHE A 40 -6.05 -13.70 -4.32
N GLN A 41 -6.05 -14.62 -5.29
CA GLN A 41 -6.59 -15.94 -5.06
C GLN A 41 -5.70 -16.75 -4.13
N ASP A 42 -4.41 -16.53 -4.17
CA ASP A 42 -3.49 -17.23 -3.31
C ASP A 42 -2.29 -16.36 -2.95
N LYS A 43 -1.56 -16.81 -1.94
CA LYS A 43 -0.42 -16.08 -1.42
C LYS A 43 0.69 -15.94 -2.44
N LYS A 44 0.86 -16.94 -3.30
CA LYS A 44 1.91 -16.92 -4.31
C LYS A 44 1.72 -15.77 -5.27
N GLN A 45 0.50 -15.56 -5.75
CA GLN A 45 0.20 -14.46 -6.64
C GLN A 45 0.43 -13.11 -5.94
N ALA A 46 0.01 -13.03 -4.69
CA ALA A 46 0.21 -11.81 -3.91
C ALA A 46 1.70 -11.50 -3.75
N MET A 47 2.50 -12.52 -3.49
CA MET A 47 3.95 -12.33 -3.36
C MET A 47 4.59 -11.87 -4.65
N GLU A 48 4.14 -12.39 -5.79
CA GLU A 48 4.65 -11.96 -7.09
C GLU A 48 4.34 -10.49 -7.33
N LYS A 49 3.13 -10.06 -7.00
CA LYS A 49 2.75 -8.67 -7.14
C LYS A 49 3.50 -7.77 -6.16
N GLU A 50 3.73 -8.25 -4.95
CA GLU A 50 4.53 -7.48 -4.01
C GLU A 50 5.91 -7.21 -4.57
N LYS A 51 6.52 -8.24 -5.14
CA LYS A 51 7.83 -8.11 -5.75
C LYS A 51 7.81 -7.11 -6.90
N TYR A 52 6.77 -7.17 -7.73
CA TYR A 52 6.61 -6.22 -8.82
C TYR A 52 6.52 -4.79 -8.31
N PHE A 53 5.69 -4.56 -7.30
CA PHE A 53 5.49 -3.21 -6.78
C PHE A 53 6.70 -2.65 -6.03
N LYS A 54 7.65 -3.52 -5.67
CA LYS A 54 8.91 -3.08 -5.08
C LYS A 54 9.97 -2.77 -6.14
N SER A 55 9.70 -3.11 -7.39
CA SER A 55 10.58 -2.76 -8.50
C SER A 55 10.35 -1.32 -8.93
N GLY A 56 11.23 -0.81 -9.79
CA GLY A 56 11.10 0.56 -10.28
C GLY A 56 9.80 0.82 -10.99
N ALA A 57 9.39 -0.11 -11.86
CA ALA A 57 8.14 0.04 -12.60
C ALA A 57 6.94 0.03 -11.65
N GLY A 58 6.97 -0.85 -10.64
CA GLY A 58 5.91 -0.90 -9.65
C GLY A 58 5.83 0.34 -8.80
N ARG A 59 6.97 0.89 -8.44
CA ARG A 59 7.00 2.15 -7.68
C ARG A 59 6.35 3.28 -8.46
N ASP A 60 6.59 3.35 -9.76
CA ASP A 60 5.95 4.36 -10.60
C ASP A 60 4.43 4.20 -10.58
N GLU A 61 3.96 2.96 -10.62
CA GLU A 61 2.53 2.70 -10.56
C GLU A 61 1.95 3.15 -9.22
N ILE A 62 2.66 2.85 -8.13
CA ILE A 62 2.22 3.29 -6.80
C ILE A 62 2.15 4.82 -6.75
N GLN A 63 3.12 5.51 -7.31
CA GLN A 63 3.10 6.96 -7.34
C GLN A 63 1.89 7.50 -8.10
N ARG A 64 1.51 6.84 -9.17
CA ARG A 64 0.31 7.22 -9.92
C ARG A 64 -0.94 7.04 -9.07
N ILE A 65 -1.01 5.94 -8.33
CA ILE A 65 -2.14 5.68 -7.43
C ILE A 65 -2.22 6.77 -6.36
N LEU A 66 -1.10 7.09 -5.74
CA LEU A 66 -1.06 8.13 -4.72
C LEU A 66 -1.50 9.47 -5.28
N LYS A 67 -1.00 9.81 -6.45
CA LYS A 67 -1.33 11.07 -7.09
C LYS A 67 -2.82 11.15 -7.44
N ALA A 68 -3.37 10.04 -7.92
CA ALA A 68 -4.79 9.99 -8.25
C ALA A 68 -5.67 10.17 -7.02
N LYS A 69 -5.16 9.77 -5.86
CA LYS A 69 -5.90 9.93 -4.59
C LYS A 69 -5.59 11.24 -3.90
N GLY A 70 -4.78 12.09 -4.50
CA GLY A 70 -4.42 13.37 -3.90
C GLY A 70 -3.40 13.28 -2.79
N LEU A 71 -2.68 12.16 -2.70
CA LEU A 71 -1.66 11.96 -1.69
C LEU A 71 -0.27 12.18 -2.28
N LYS A 72 0.66 12.61 -1.43
CA LYS A 72 2.06 12.79 -1.83
C LYS A 72 2.92 11.77 -1.11
N SER A 73 3.80 11.13 -1.85
CA SER A 73 4.72 10.17 -1.24
C SER A 73 5.82 10.86 -0.44
#